data_1d38a66a298d4306736541526a30e8b6
#
_entry.id   1d38a66a298d4306736541526a30e8b6
#
_cell.length_a   1.000
_cell.length_b   1.000
_cell.length_c   1.000
_cell.angle_alpha   90.00
_cell.angle_beta   90.00
_cell.angle_gamma   90.00
#
_symmetry.space_group_name_H-M   'P 1'
#
loop_
_entity.id
_entity.type
_entity.pdbx_description
1 polymer ?
#
loop_
_entity_poly.entity_id
_entity_poly.type
_entity_poly.pdbx_seq_one_letter_code
_entity_poly.pdbx_strand_id
1 'polypeptide(L)'
;MLALVAETRGKGKKSAQYAALAEKLSRRHVGSQMLLAGQAMQAKRYAVAIEHVDRALRTEPEITPQVFPILANALRYPDFRKYLSIALRRKAPWRDDFFAYAAAQPYAQSGTARLMLGLSGLKDSANMRVAIAQLAQGLTASRETELLKRLYMHVPPASIGLRTRPTDATFRDLSLLDGAPPVAWGVSEDTTNGALVAAGKRPGTVDVNGWAEAGYGGVVANKLLWLPAGRWNLLYSGKGNVGGAGARSNWEVRCIAPEADRSLISSVDIFTGGSSTKSLGFTVPANCPVVLLELSVRGSLSGGASQVDVTDIQLARGTTN
;
A
#
# COMPACT_ATOMS: atom_id res chain seq x y z
N MET A 1 -30.89 17.54 21.81
CA MET A 1 -32.24 17.02 21.48
C MET A 1 -33.04 17.98 20.59
N LEU A 2 -33.37 19.22 20.99
CA LEU A 2 -34.19 20.15 20.20
C LEU A 2 -33.67 20.44 18.79
N ALA A 3 -32.38 20.57 18.62
CA ALA A 3 -31.75 20.80 17.32
C ALA A 3 -32.02 19.63 16.36
N LEU A 4 -31.81 18.39 16.80
CA LEU A 4 -32.05 17.17 16.00
C LEU A 4 -33.53 17.03 15.62
N VAL A 5 -34.45 17.29 16.57
CA VAL A 5 -35.90 17.28 16.31
C VAL A 5 -36.29 18.36 15.29
N ALA A 6 -35.64 19.53 15.32
CA ALA A 6 -35.88 20.56 14.33
C ALA A 6 -35.37 20.18 12.95
N GLU A 7 -34.19 19.47 12.88
CA GLU A 7 -33.61 18.96 11.63
C GLU A 7 -34.54 17.93 10.99
N THR A 8 -34.92 16.90 11.73
CA THR A 8 -35.84 15.85 11.23
C THR A 8 -37.20 16.37 10.75
N ARG A 9 -37.61 17.52 11.27
CA ARG A 9 -38.86 18.22 10.85
C ARG A 9 -38.64 19.21 9.70
N GLY A 10 -37.48 19.24 9.06
CA GLY A 10 -37.16 20.15 7.97
C GLY A 10 -37.01 21.62 8.37
N LYS A 11 -36.94 21.92 9.69
CA LYS A 11 -36.83 23.30 10.22
C LYS A 11 -35.33 23.69 10.36
N GLY A 12 -34.55 23.67 9.29
CA GLY A 12 -33.10 23.86 9.30
C GLY A 12 -32.62 25.15 9.99
N LYS A 13 -33.31 26.30 9.81
CA LYS A 13 -32.96 27.54 10.54
C LYS A 13 -33.06 27.40 12.05
N LYS A 14 -34.12 26.76 12.54
CA LYS A 14 -34.29 26.49 13.99
C LYS A 14 -33.32 25.47 14.50
N SER A 15 -33.02 24.42 13.70
CA SER A 15 -31.98 23.45 14.01
C SER A 15 -30.63 24.12 14.22
N ALA A 16 -30.21 25.01 13.29
CA ALA A 16 -28.96 25.76 13.40
C ALA A 16 -28.92 26.66 14.64
N GLN A 17 -30.03 27.35 14.98
CA GLN A 17 -30.10 28.19 16.18
C GLN A 17 -29.95 27.35 17.45
N TYR A 18 -30.66 26.23 17.57
CA TYR A 18 -30.57 25.35 18.74
C TYR A 18 -29.14 24.69 18.84
N ALA A 19 -28.53 24.31 17.72
CA ALA A 19 -27.20 23.79 17.72
C ALA A 19 -26.15 24.82 18.15
N ALA A 20 -26.26 26.06 17.66
CA ALA A 20 -25.39 27.17 18.07
C ALA A 20 -25.56 27.55 19.55
N LEU A 21 -26.80 27.49 20.06
CA LEU A 21 -27.06 27.70 21.49
C LEU A 21 -26.45 26.58 22.33
N ALA A 22 -26.61 25.32 21.91
CA ALA A 22 -26.04 24.18 22.60
C ALA A 22 -24.51 24.26 22.62
N GLU A 23 -23.85 24.72 21.53
CA GLU A 23 -22.39 24.94 21.48
C GLU A 23 -21.95 26.04 22.46
N LYS A 24 -22.72 27.12 22.60
CA LYS A 24 -22.41 28.16 23.58
C LYS A 24 -22.55 27.66 25.03
N LEU A 25 -23.47 26.76 25.29
CA LEU A 25 -23.69 26.18 26.62
C LEU A 25 -22.66 25.06 26.93
N SER A 26 -22.32 24.27 25.92
CA SER A 26 -21.33 23.21 26.06
C SER A 26 -20.70 22.87 24.74
N ARG A 27 -19.41 23.23 24.58
CA ARG A 27 -18.60 22.84 23.42
C ARG A 27 -18.31 21.34 23.35
N ARG A 28 -18.57 20.59 24.42
CA ARG A 28 -18.34 19.16 24.53
C ARG A 28 -19.54 18.30 24.14
N HIS A 29 -20.67 18.90 23.77
CA HIS A 29 -21.85 18.13 23.37
C HIS A 29 -21.68 17.61 21.94
N VAL A 30 -21.30 16.35 21.80
CA VAL A 30 -20.91 15.69 20.53
C VAL A 30 -22.03 15.77 19.49
N GLY A 31 -23.28 15.51 19.86
CA GLY A 31 -24.42 15.62 18.94
C GLY A 31 -24.57 17.01 18.31
N SER A 32 -24.29 18.08 19.06
CA SER A 32 -24.32 19.46 18.52
C SER A 32 -23.14 19.70 17.60
N GLN A 33 -21.93 19.21 17.96
CA GLN A 33 -20.75 19.33 17.11
C GLN A 33 -20.95 18.61 15.76
N MET A 34 -21.51 17.41 15.76
CA MET A 34 -21.79 16.65 14.54
C MET A 34 -22.86 17.32 13.67
N LEU A 35 -23.91 17.88 14.27
CA LEU A 35 -24.93 18.62 13.53
C LEU A 35 -24.35 19.87 12.86
N LEU A 36 -23.54 20.66 13.59
CA LEU A 36 -22.86 21.85 13.07
C LEU A 36 -21.84 21.48 11.98
N ALA A 37 -21.12 20.36 12.14
CA ALA A 37 -20.25 19.82 11.12
C ALA A 37 -21.02 19.50 9.83
N GLY A 38 -22.15 18.81 9.92
CA GLY A 38 -23.00 18.48 8.79
C GLY A 38 -23.52 19.71 8.05
N GLN A 39 -24.02 20.71 8.77
CA GLN A 39 -24.48 21.99 8.20
C GLN A 39 -23.34 22.77 7.52
N ALA A 40 -22.15 22.77 8.13
CA ALA A 40 -20.97 23.40 7.54
C ALA A 40 -20.48 22.67 6.28
N MET A 41 -20.55 21.33 6.25
CA MET A 41 -20.24 20.50 5.06
C MET A 41 -21.18 20.82 3.90
N GLN A 42 -22.50 20.87 4.15
CA GLN A 42 -23.50 21.24 3.13
C GLN A 42 -23.25 22.64 2.56
N ALA A 43 -22.84 23.58 3.42
CA ALA A 43 -22.48 24.94 3.02
C ALA A 43 -21.07 25.07 2.43
N LYS A 44 -20.34 23.96 2.21
CA LYS A 44 -18.93 23.91 1.73
C LYS A 44 -17.95 24.68 2.63
N ARG A 45 -18.32 24.93 3.88
CA ARG A 45 -17.45 25.56 4.89
C ARG A 45 -16.56 24.52 5.56
N TYR A 46 -15.68 23.89 4.79
CA TYR A 46 -14.91 22.70 5.22
C TYR A 46 -14.04 22.95 6.45
N ALA A 47 -13.41 24.12 6.57
CA ALA A 47 -12.61 24.45 7.76
C ALA A 47 -13.44 24.36 9.06
N VAL A 48 -14.64 24.93 9.04
CA VAL A 48 -15.56 24.94 10.17
C VAL A 48 -16.07 23.53 10.46
N ALA A 49 -16.43 22.79 9.41
CA ALA A 49 -16.90 21.42 9.55
C ALA A 49 -15.85 20.52 10.23
N ILE A 50 -14.60 20.62 9.77
CA ILE A 50 -13.50 19.81 10.31
C ILE A 50 -13.18 20.22 11.75
N GLU A 51 -13.31 21.49 12.12
CA GLU A 51 -13.11 21.93 13.51
C GLU A 51 -14.14 21.32 14.45
N HIS A 52 -15.42 21.25 14.05
CA HIS A 52 -16.46 20.59 14.83
C HIS A 52 -16.22 19.06 14.91
N VAL A 53 -15.80 18.42 13.82
CA VAL A 53 -15.44 16.99 13.81
C VAL A 53 -14.25 16.72 14.74
N ASP A 54 -13.19 17.52 14.69
CA ASP A 54 -12.02 17.34 15.56
C ASP A 54 -12.40 17.48 17.04
N ARG A 55 -13.26 18.45 17.39
CA ARG A 55 -13.77 18.58 18.76
C ARG A 55 -14.58 17.36 19.19
N ALA A 56 -15.46 16.87 18.33
CA ALA A 56 -16.29 15.70 18.61
C ALA A 56 -15.43 14.45 18.86
N LEU A 57 -14.47 14.14 17.97
CA LEU A 57 -13.57 12.99 18.07
C LEU A 57 -12.62 13.07 19.29
N ARG A 58 -12.23 14.29 19.72
CA ARG A 58 -11.45 14.47 20.95
C ARG A 58 -12.27 14.29 22.21
N THR A 59 -13.56 14.53 22.15
CA THR A 59 -14.46 14.44 23.31
C THR A 59 -14.98 13.02 23.50
N GLU A 60 -15.29 12.35 22.41
CA GLU A 60 -15.92 11.01 22.39
C GLU A 60 -15.31 10.19 21.23
N PRO A 61 -14.18 9.52 21.44
CA PRO A 61 -13.52 8.71 20.40
C PRO A 61 -14.39 7.58 19.85
N GLU A 62 -15.38 7.14 20.61
CA GLU A 62 -16.30 6.05 20.26
C GLU A 62 -17.17 6.35 19.03
N ILE A 63 -17.31 7.62 18.62
CA ILE A 63 -18.00 8.00 17.39
C ILE A 63 -17.19 7.77 16.12
N THR A 64 -15.93 7.35 16.25
CA THR A 64 -15.03 7.06 15.13
C THR A 64 -15.67 6.21 14.02
N PRO A 65 -16.38 5.10 14.31
CA PRO A 65 -16.99 4.27 13.27
C PRO A 65 -18.03 5.00 12.41
N GLN A 66 -18.69 6.02 12.95
CA GLN A 66 -19.69 6.82 12.22
C GLN A 66 -19.02 7.96 11.43
N VAL A 67 -17.94 8.53 11.95
CA VAL A 67 -17.30 9.73 11.41
C VAL A 67 -16.28 9.41 10.32
N PHE A 68 -15.46 8.38 10.50
CA PHE A 68 -14.39 8.05 9.56
C PHE A 68 -14.87 7.72 8.14
N PRO A 69 -15.98 6.98 7.93
CA PRO A 69 -16.54 6.79 6.60
C PRO A 69 -16.88 8.09 5.87
N ILE A 70 -17.42 9.06 6.60
CA ILE A 70 -17.80 10.38 6.06
C ILE A 70 -16.55 11.15 5.64
N LEU A 71 -15.53 11.19 6.51
CA LEU A 71 -14.25 11.85 6.22
C LEU A 71 -13.53 11.19 5.04
N ALA A 72 -13.47 9.85 5.01
CA ALA A 72 -12.82 9.08 3.94
C ALA A 72 -13.50 9.33 2.59
N ASN A 73 -14.82 9.33 2.53
CA ASN A 73 -15.56 9.66 1.32
C ASN A 73 -15.33 11.10 0.85
N ALA A 74 -15.14 12.04 1.78
CA ALA A 74 -14.87 13.44 1.46
C ALA A 74 -13.44 13.68 0.93
N LEU A 75 -12.52 12.72 1.06
CA LEU A 75 -11.16 12.84 0.53
C LEU A 75 -11.08 12.96 -1.00
N ARG A 76 -12.14 12.64 -1.73
CA ARG A 76 -12.22 12.90 -3.18
C ARG A 76 -12.19 14.40 -3.51
N TYR A 77 -12.59 15.27 -2.59
CA TYR A 77 -12.64 16.73 -2.80
C TYR A 77 -11.30 17.39 -2.41
N PRO A 78 -10.58 18.06 -3.35
CA PRO A 78 -9.30 18.70 -3.08
C PRO A 78 -9.36 19.75 -1.97
N ASP A 79 -10.39 20.59 -1.96
CA ASP A 79 -10.57 21.62 -0.95
C ASP A 79 -10.75 21.00 0.45
N PHE A 80 -11.54 19.94 0.56
CA PHE A 80 -11.70 19.23 1.83
C PHE A 80 -10.35 18.70 2.33
N ARG A 81 -9.55 18.04 1.47
CA ARG A 81 -8.21 17.54 1.83
C ARG A 81 -7.30 18.66 2.33
N LYS A 82 -7.34 19.84 1.70
CA LYS A 82 -6.57 21.02 2.11
C LYS A 82 -6.88 21.40 3.56
N TYR A 83 -8.14 21.56 3.92
CA TYR A 83 -8.53 21.96 5.28
C TYR A 83 -8.31 20.83 6.30
N LEU A 84 -8.56 19.58 5.90
CA LEU A 84 -8.26 18.42 6.76
C LEU A 84 -6.77 18.33 7.06
N SER A 85 -5.88 18.58 6.09
CA SER A 85 -4.44 18.58 6.33
C SER A 85 -4.02 19.62 7.38
N ILE A 86 -4.65 20.79 7.40
CA ILE A 86 -4.41 21.84 8.40
C ILE A 86 -4.78 21.35 9.80
N ALA A 87 -5.92 20.68 9.95
CA ALA A 87 -6.35 20.14 11.23
C ALA A 87 -5.44 19.02 11.71
N LEU A 88 -5.04 18.10 10.81
CA LEU A 88 -4.17 16.97 11.15
C LEU A 88 -2.74 17.40 11.53
N ARG A 89 -2.23 18.52 11.00
CA ARG A 89 -0.94 19.10 11.43
C ARG A 89 -0.95 19.50 12.91
N ARG A 90 -2.11 19.82 13.48
CA ARG A 90 -2.29 20.18 14.89
C ARG A 90 -2.27 18.97 15.85
N LYS A 91 -1.69 17.84 15.43
CA LYS A 91 -1.57 16.61 16.21
C LYS A 91 -2.94 16.08 16.69
N ALA A 92 -3.87 15.93 15.78
CA ALA A 92 -5.15 15.27 16.06
C ALA A 92 -4.87 13.84 16.58
N PRO A 93 -5.35 13.44 17.76
CA PRO A 93 -5.06 12.14 18.34
C PRO A 93 -5.58 10.98 17.49
N TRP A 94 -6.64 11.21 16.73
CA TRP A 94 -7.29 10.24 15.84
C TRP A 94 -6.65 10.15 14.44
N ARG A 95 -5.55 10.88 14.17
CA ARG A 95 -4.95 10.99 12.84
C ARG A 95 -4.49 9.65 12.27
N ASP A 96 -3.71 8.89 13.04
CA ASP A 96 -3.09 7.66 12.55
C ASP A 96 -4.13 6.55 12.40
N ASP A 97 -5.14 6.50 13.28
CA ASP A 97 -6.30 5.61 13.16
C ASP A 97 -7.13 5.93 11.92
N PHE A 98 -7.33 7.22 11.64
CA PHE A 98 -8.00 7.65 10.43
C PHE A 98 -7.25 7.23 9.16
N PHE A 99 -5.91 7.33 9.14
CA PHE A 99 -5.12 6.87 8.00
C PHE A 99 -5.24 5.37 7.79
N ALA A 100 -5.15 4.57 8.85
CA ALA A 100 -5.36 3.12 8.77
C ALA A 100 -6.77 2.79 8.22
N TYR A 101 -7.79 3.44 8.74
CA TYR A 101 -9.16 3.27 8.25
C TYR A 101 -9.32 3.66 6.78
N ALA A 102 -8.90 4.87 6.41
CA ALA A 102 -9.10 5.41 5.07
C ALA A 102 -8.28 4.68 4.00
N ALA A 103 -7.08 4.20 4.33
CA ALA A 103 -6.26 3.38 3.45
C ALA A 103 -6.88 2.01 3.14
N ALA A 104 -7.65 1.45 4.08
CA ALA A 104 -8.39 0.20 3.88
C ALA A 104 -9.58 0.35 2.93
N GLN A 105 -10.01 1.60 2.63
CA GLN A 105 -11.16 1.85 1.76
C GLN A 105 -10.71 2.09 0.33
N PRO A 106 -11.02 1.20 -0.66
CA PRO A 106 -10.56 1.34 -2.04
C PRO A 106 -10.89 2.71 -2.66
N TYR A 107 -12.09 3.25 -2.37
CA TYR A 107 -12.53 4.55 -2.87
C TYR A 107 -11.80 5.76 -2.26
N ALA A 108 -11.07 5.58 -1.17
CA ALA A 108 -10.40 6.65 -0.43
C ALA A 108 -8.86 6.62 -0.57
N GLN A 109 -8.27 5.55 -1.09
CA GLN A 109 -6.83 5.33 -1.13
C GLN A 109 -6.06 6.46 -1.81
N SER A 110 -6.46 6.85 -3.00
CA SER A 110 -5.87 7.96 -3.75
C SER A 110 -5.96 9.29 -2.98
N GLY A 111 -7.13 9.56 -2.38
CA GLY A 111 -7.35 10.74 -1.55
C GLY A 111 -6.50 10.73 -0.28
N THR A 112 -6.36 9.58 0.37
CA THR A 112 -5.54 9.37 1.56
C THR A 112 -4.06 9.60 1.26
N ALA A 113 -3.55 9.01 0.19
CA ALA A 113 -2.16 9.21 -0.23
C ALA A 113 -1.87 10.69 -0.51
N ARG A 114 -2.75 11.40 -1.23
CA ARG A 114 -2.62 12.83 -1.51
C ARG A 114 -2.70 13.68 -0.24
N LEU A 115 -3.53 13.30 0.73
CA LEU A 115 -3.62 13.96 2.03
C LEU A 115 -2.30 13.78 2.81
N MET A 116 -1.76 12.56 2.87
CA MET A 116 -0.49 12.28 3.54
C MET A 116 0.68 13.05 2.93
N LEU A 117 0.75 13.17 1.61
CA LEU A 117 1.75 14.00 0.90
C LEU A 117 1.67 15.48 1.27
N GLY A 118 0.50 15.97 1.67
CA GLY A 118 0.30 17.35 2.13
C GLY A 118 0.71 17.59 3.58
N LEU A 119 1.15 16.55 4.30
CA LEU A 119 1.52 16.63 5.71
C LEU A 119 3.03 16.54 5.89
N SER A 120 3.56 17.36 6.78
CA SER A 120 4.93 17.25 7.30
C SER A 120 4.92 16.57 8.66
N GLY A 121 6.01 15.89 9.02
CA GLY A 121 6.19 15.31 10.35
C GLY A 121 5.26 14.12 10.61
N LEU A 122 5.00 13.30 9.60
CA LEU A 122 4.44 11.98 9.79
C LEU A 122 5.40 11.17 10.67
N LYS A 123 4.85 10.52 11.69
CA LYS A 123 5.64 9.68 12.60
C LYS A 123 5.38 8.22 12.29
N ASP A 124 6.37 7.41 12.61
CA ASP A 124 6.20 5.97 12.59
C ASP A 124 5.25 5.54 13.72
N SER A 125 4.26 4.73 13.36
CA SER A 125 3.34 4.07 14.28
C SER A 125 2.80 2.78 13.62
N ALA A 126 2.30 1.85 14.42
CA ALA A 126 1.70 0.62 13.90
C ALA A 126 0.58 0.92 12.88
N ASN A 127 -0.32 1.85 13.19
CA ASN A 127 -1.40 2.25 12.30
C ASN A 127 -0.91 2.95 11.03
N MET A 128 0.19 3.71 11.10
CA MET A 128 0.83 4.31 9.94
C MET A 128 1.41 3.23 9.01
N ARG A 129 2.07 2.22 9.56
CA ARG A 129 2.61 1.09 8.77
C ARG A 129 1.49 0.32 8.07
N VAL A 130 0.40 0.01 8.78
CA VAL A 130 -0.80 -0.60 8.19
C VAL A 130 -1.35 0.25 7.05
N ALA A 131 -1.50 1.56 7.26
CA ALA A 131 -1.99 2.47 6.23
C ALA A 131 -1.09 2.46 4.98
N ILE A 132 0.23 2.52 5.16
CA ILE A 132 1.19 2.52 4.04
C ILE A 132 1.12 1.20 3.27
N ALA A 133 1.04 0.05 3.95
CA ALA A 133 0.94 -1.26 3.31
C ALA A 133 -0.35 -1.37 2.47
N GLN A 134 -1.48 -0.96 3.01
CA GLN A 134 -2.76 -0.94 2.29
C GLN A 134 -2.76 0.01 1.10
N LEU A 135 -2.15 1.20 1.25
CA LEU A 135 -1.99 2.14 0.14
C LEU A 135 -1.06 1.60 -0.94
N ALA A 136 0.02 0.90 -0.57
CA ALA A 136 0.93 0.30 -1.52
C ALA A 136 0.20 -0.73 -2.40
N GLN A 137 -0.59 -1.61 -1.80
CA GLN A 137 -1.40 -2.59 -2.52
C GLN A 137 -2.47 -1.91 -3.40
N GLY A 138 -3.26 -1.02 -2.83
CA GLY A 138 -4.37 -0.41 -3.53
C GLY A 138 -3.96 0.53 -4.66
N LEU A 139 -2.92 1.35 -4.47
CA LEU A 139 -2.40 2.22 -5.52
C LEU A 139 -1.72 1.43 -6.64
N THR A 140 -1.14 0.26 -6.33
CA THR A 140 -0.66 -0.67 -7.35
C THR A 140 -1.81 -1.25 -8.16
N ALA A 141 -2.85 -1.72 -7.50
CA ALA A 141 -4.04 -2.28 -8.15
C ALA A 141 -4.76 -1.23 -9.02
N SER A 142 -4.84 0.02 -8.56
CA SER A 142 -5.41 1.14 -9.33
C SER A 142 -4.44 1.77 -10.33
N ARG A 143 -3.20 1.25 -10.43
CA ARG A 143 -2.13 1.74 -11.33
C ARG A 143 -1.69 3.18 -11.08
N GLU A 144 -1.96 3.73 -9.90
CA GLU A 144 -1.49 5.05 -9.47
C GLU A 144 -0.04 5.00 -8.93
N THR A 145 0.85 4.36 -9.68
CA THR A 145 2.21 4.01 -9.25
C THR A 145 3.11 5.23 -9.02
N GLU A 146 2.90 6.33 -9.73
CA GLU A 146 3.63 7.58 -9.48
C GLU A 146 3.19 8.24 -8.16
N LEU A 147 1.91 8.15 -7.82
CA LEU A 147 1.42 8.60 -6.52
C LEU A 147 2.02 7.74 -5.40
N LEU A 148 2.08 6.42 -5.60
CA LEU A 148 2.71 5.49 -4.68
C LEU A 148 4.20 5.79 -4.49
N LYS A 149 4.94 6.03 -5.56
CA LYS A 149 6.36 6.41 -5.49
C LYS A 149 6.57 7.66 -4.66
N ARG A 150 5.78 8.72 -4.93
CA ARG A 150 5.84 9.97 -4.18
C ARG A 150 5.54 9.75 -2.70
N LEU A 151 4.50 8.96 -2.38
CA LEU A 151 4.14 8.61 -1.01
C LEU A 151 5.30 7.87 -0.32
N TYR A 152 5.84 6.83 -0.96
CA TYR A 152 6.96 6.05 -0.44
C TYR A 152 8.19 6.90 -0.12
N MET A 153 8.49 7.89 -0.95
CA MET A 153 9.60 8.82 -0.71
C MET A 153 9.31 9.86 0.38
N HIS A 154 8.03 10.09 0.70
CA HIS A 154 7.59 11.10 1.65
C HIS A 154 7.43 10.59 3.08
N VAL A 155 6.99 9.33 3.25
CA VAL A 155 6.75 8.74 4.58
C VAL A 155 8.06 8.48 5.33
N PRO A 156 8.05 8.43 6.69
CA PRO A 156 9.25 8.19 7.48
C PRO A 156 9.92 6.87 7.11
N PRO A 157 11.26 6.81 7.06
CA PRO A 157 11.99 5.58 6.78
C PRO A 157 11.65 4.43 7.73
N ALA A 158 11.48 4.73 9.01
CA ALA A 158 11.14 3.74 10.02
C ALA A 158 9.78 3.07 9.79
N SER A 159 8.85 3.76 9.08
CA SER A 159 7.52 3.21 8.76
C SER A 159 7.53 2.18 7.63
N ILE A 160 8.63 2.02 6.93
CA ILE A 160 8.78 1.13 5.77
C ILE A 160 10.03 0.26 5.86
N GLY A 161 10.63 0.22 7.03
CA GLY A 161 11.87 -0.51 7.25
C GLY A 161 13.08 0.17 6.61
N LEU A 162 14.13 -0.61 6.31
CA LEU A 162 15.27 -0.09 5.55
C LEU A 162 14.80 0.32 4.16
N ARG A 163 14.92 1.61 3.84
CA ARG A 163 14.66 2.09 2.48
C ARG A 163 15.65 1.41 1.53
N THR A 164 15.23 0.33 0.92
CA THR A 164 15.89 -0.10 -0.30
C THR A 164 15.62 0.96 -1.37
N ARG A 165 16.63 1.24 -2.20
CA ARG A 165 16.43 2.14 -3.32
C ARG A 165 15.27 1.62 -4.17
N PRO A 166 14.43 2.47 -4.73
CA PRO A 166 13.32 2.02 -5.60
C PRO A 166 13.77 1.17 -6.80
N THR A 167 15.07 1.08 -7.06
CA THR A 167 15.71 0.26 -8.10
C THR A 167 16.38 -0.99 -7.54
N ASP A 168 16.35 -1.21 -6.22
CA ASP A 168 17.03 -2.33 -5.57
C ASP A 168 16.12 -3.58 -5.58
N ALA A 169 16.53 -4.63 -6.27
CA ALA A 169 15.84 -5.91 -6.30
C ALA A 169 16.37 -6.89 -5.24
N THR A 170 17.34 -6.53 -4.42
CA THR A 170 17.87 -7.45 -3.40
C THR A 170 16.80 -7.78 -2.35
N PHE A 171 16.93 -8.95 -1.72
CA PHE A 171 15.99 -9.40 -0.67
C PHE A 171 16.21 -8.73 0.69
N ARG A 172 16.98 -7.65 0.76
CA ARG A 172 17.31 -6.97 2.04
C ARG A 172 16.10 -6.49 2.82
N ASP A 173 15.04 -6.11 2.13
CA ASP A 173 13.80 -5.65 2.76
C ASP A 173 12.88 -6.79 3.25
N LEU A 174 13.16 -8.05 2.89
CA LEU A 174 12.47 -9.21 3.45
C LEU A 174 12.87 -9.53 4.90
N SER A 175 14.04 -9.08 5.32
CA SER A 175 14.44 -9.22 6.75
C SER A 175 13.61 -8.34 7.68
N LEU A 176 12.75 -7.49 7.13
CA LEU A 176 11.93 -6.52 7.83
C LEU A 176 10.48 -6.94 7.70
N LEU A 177 9.94 -7.51 8.76
CA LEU A 177 8.54 -7.94 8.86
C LEU A 177 7.51 -6.82 8.62
N ASP A 178 7.96 -5.56 8.59
CA ASP A 178 7.13 -4.36 8.48
C ASP A 178 7.21 -3.66 7.11
N GLY A 179 7.67 -4.34 6.07
CA GLY A 179 7.71 -3.80 4.71
C GLY A 179 6.31 -3.49 4.17
N ALA A 180 6.24 -2.61 3.17
CA ALA A 180 5.00 -2.28 2.47
C ALA A 180 4.97 -2.95 1.07
N PRO A 181 4.58 -4.25 0.97
CA PRO A 181 4.45 -4.89 -0.33
C PRO A 181 3.41 -4.17 -1.20
N PRO A 182 3.62 -4.12 -2.53
CA PRO A 182 4.74 -4.67 -3.28
C PRO A 182 5.92 -3.70 -3.47
N VAL A 183 5.99 -2.58 -2.74
CA VAL A 183 7.15 -1.66 -2.81
C VAL A 183 8.37 -2.27 -2.12
N ALA A 184 8.18 -2.89 -0.96
CA ALA A 184 9.09 -3.90 -0.45
C ALA A 184 8.76 -5.26 -1.08
N TRP A 185 9.65 -6.26 -0.95
CA TRP A 185 9.30 -7.61 -1.35
C TRP A 185 8.07 -8.10 -0.58
N GLY A 186 7.07 -8.57 -1.31
CA GLY A 186 5.97 -9.35 -0.79
C GLY A 186 6.22 -10.84 -1.02
N VAL A 187 5.89 -11.67 -0.05
CA VAL A 187 5.85 -13.13 -0.18
C VAL A 187 4.43 -13.63 0.05
N SER A 188 4.02 -14.66 -0.67
CA SER A 188 2.74 -15.32 -0.45
C SER A 188 2.88 -16.34 0.69
N GLU A 189 1.88 -16.37 1.56
CA GLU A 189 1.76 -17.32 2.68
C GLU A 189 0.53 -18.22 2.50
N ASP A 190 0.13 -18.50 1.26
CA ASP A 190 -0.99 -19.39 0.99
C ASP A 190 -0.61 -20.86 1.36
N THR A 191 -1.59 -21.67 1.74
CA THR A 191 -1.38 -23.07 2.11
C THR A 191 -1.05 -23.98 0.93
N THR A 192 -1.36 -23.56 -0.30
CA THR A 192 -1.15 -24.35 -1.52
C THR A 192 0.07 -23.90 -2.34
N ASN A 193 0.47 -22.66 -2.20
CA ASN A 193 1.70 -22.10 -2.77
C ASN A 193 2.15 -20.87 -1.99
N GLY A 194 3.44 -20.74 -1.80
CA GLY A 194 3.94 -19.63 -1.01
C GLY A 194 5.46 -19.53 -1.04
N ALA A 195 5.99 -18.65 -0.18
CA ALA A 195 7.41 -18.57 0.06
C ALA A 195 7.71 -18.37 1.54
N LEU A 196 8.78 -18.99 1.99
CA LEU A 196 9.36 -18.77 3.31
C LEU A 196 10.64 -17.95 3.16
N VAL A 197 10.83 -17.07 4.11
CA VAL A 197 12.02 -16.23 4.20
C VAL A 197 12.94 -16.80 5.28
N ALA A 198 14.17 -17.08 4.92
CA ALA A 198 15.17 -17.63 5.84
C ALA A 198 16.43 -16.76 5.86
N ALA A 199 17.16 -16.81 6.96
CA ALA A 199 18.49 -16.20 7.00
C ALA A 199 19.40 -16.89 5.98
N GLY A 200 20.04 -16.10 5.13
CA GLY A 200 20.95 -16.62 4.12
C GLY A 200 22.27 -17.11 4.72
N LYS A 201 23.02 -17.86 3.94
CA LYS A 201 24.32 -18.43 4.37
C LYS A 201 25.37 -17.37 4.67
N ARG A 202 25.30 -16.21 4.04
CA ARG A 202 26.17 -15.06 4.30
C ARG A 202 25.53 -14.11 5.29
N PRO A 203 26.26 -13.55 6.28
CA PRO A 203 25.71 -12.57 7.22
C PRO A 203 25.03 -11.41 6.47
N GLY A 204 23.80 -11.07 6.88
CA GLY A 204 23.02 -9.99 6.27
C GLY A 204 22.39 -10.31 4.92
N THR A 205 22.44 -11.58 4.46
CA THR A 205 21.67 -12.04 3.30
C THR A 205 20.40 -12.77 3.73
N VAL A 206 19.44 -12.83 2.82
CA VAL A 206 18.16 -13.49 3.01
C VAL A 206 17.92 -14.41 1.82
N ASP A 207 17.48 -15.62 2.09
CA ASP A 207 17.09 -16.62 1.11
C ASP A 207 15.57 -16.71 1.05
N VAL A 208 15.02 -16.88 -0.15
CA VAL A 208 13.59 -17.08 -0.40
C VAL A 208 13.36 -18.50 -0.87
N ASN A 209 12.64 -19.27 -0.08
CA ASN A 209 12.25 -20.64 -0.39
C ASN A 209 10.80 -20.63 -0.88
N GLY A 210 10.62 -20.60 -2.19
CA GLY A 210 9.30 -20.68 -2.83
C GLY A 210 8.85 -22.12 -3.04
N TRP A 211 7.56 -22.37 -2.88
CA TRP A 211 6.99 -23.71 -3.06
C TRP A 211 5.58 -23.66 -3.65
N ALA A 212 5.17 -24.76 -4.28
CA ALA A 212 3.80 -24.99 -4.72
C ALA A 212 3.48 -26.49 -4.66
N GLU A 213 2.32 -26.81 -4.11
CA GLU A 213 1.78 -28.17 -4.06
C GLU A 213 1.38 -28.67 -5.45
N ALA A 214 1.21 -30.00 -5.57
CA ALA A 214 0.79 -30.63 -6.80
C ALA A 214 -0.52 -30.04 -7.33
N GLY A 215 -0.54 -29.66 -8.60
CA GLY A 215 -1.69 -29.07 -9.26
C GLY A 215 -1.92 -27.58 -8.98
N TYR A 216 -1.23 -26.98 -8.00
CA TYR A 216 -1.32 -25.57 -7.64
C TYR A 216 -0.15 -24.75 -8.19
N GLY A 217 -0.29 -23.44 -8.13
CA GLY A 217 0.80 -22.54 -8.48
C GLY A 217 0.33 -21.10 -8.54
N GLY A 218 1.29 -20.19 -8.43
CA GLY A 218 1.05 -18.76 -8.45
C GLY A 218 2.31 -17.97 -8.18
N VAL A 219 2.13 -16.67 -8.01
CA VAL A 219 3.20 -15.75 -7.61
C VAL A 219 3.50 -15.99 -6.14
N VAL A 220 4.74 -16.37 -5.84
CA VAL A 220 5.21 -16.65 -4.48
C VAL A 220 6.01 -15.48 -3.89
N ALA A 221 6.61 -14.62 -4.74
CA ALA A 221 7.22 -13.38 -4.31
C ALA A 221 7.08 -12.31 -5.38
N ASN A 222 6.92 -11.04 -4.97
CA ASN A 222 6.83 -9.92 -5.90
C ASN A 222 7.43 -8.63 -5.35
N LYS A 223 7.84 -7.73 -6.27
CA LYS A 223 8.35 -6.40 -5.93
C LYS A 223 8.14 -5.39 -7.05
N LEU A 224 7.75 -4.16 -6.69
CA LEU A 224 7.74 -3.01 -7.61
C LEU A 224 9.12 -2.36 -7.67
N LEU A 225 9.53 -2.02 -8.90
CA LEU A 225 10.80 -1.37 -9.20
C LEU A 225 10.57 -0.18 -10.14
N TRP A 226 11.08 0.98 -9.77
CA TRP A 226 11.03 2.18 -10.62
C TRP A 226 12.32 2.28 -11.45
N LEU A 227 12.37 1.51 -12.53
CA LEU A 227 13.53 1.41 -13.40
C LEU A 227 13.48 2.46 -14.52
N PRO A 228 14.56 3.22 -14.76
CA PRO A 228 14.69 4.01 -15.98
C PRO A 228 14.61 3.14 -17.23
N ALA A 229 14.13 3.72 -18.33
CA ALA A 229 14.14 3.06 -19.63
C ALA A 229 15.55 2.60 -20.01
N GLY A 230 15.64 1.48 -20.71
CA GLY A 230 16.90 0.89 -21.15
C GLY A 230 17.02 -0.60 -20.86
N ARG A 231 18.21 -1.14 -21.17
CA ARG A 231 18.53 -2.56 -20.95
C ARG A 231 18.89 -2.83 -19.50
N TRP A 232 18.39 -3.92 -18.98
CA TRP A 232 18.62 -4.40 -17.62
C TRP A 232 18.89 -5.89 -17.62
N ASN A 233 19.67 -6.35 -16.65
CA ASN A 233 19.93 -7.76 -16.41
C ASN A 233 19.51 -8.07 -14.97
N LEU A 234 18.61 -9.03 -14.79
CA LEU A 234 18.32 -9.65 -13.51
C LEU A 234 19.33 -10.79 -13.32
N LEU A 235 20.21 -10.63 -12.36
CA LEU A 235 21.14 -11.65 -11.92
C LEU A 235 20.55 -12.36 -10.71
N TYR A 236 20.53 -13.68 -10.71
CA TYR A 236 20.00 -14.46 -9.59
C TYR A 236 20.77 -15.78 -9.44
N SER A 237 20.83 -16.24 -8.20
CA SER A 237 21.40 -17.53 -7.84
C SER A 237 20.37 -18.36 -7.10
N GLY A 238 20.39 -19.67 -7.31
CA GLY A 238 19.46 -20.53 -6.60
C GLY A 238 19.55 -21.97 -7.07
N LYS A 239 18.70 -22.77 -6.49
CA LYS A 239 18.50 -24.19 -6.82
C LYS A 239 17.01 -24.51 -6.71
N GLY A 240 16.58 -25.56 -7.37
CA GLY A 240 15.19 -26.00 -7.27
C GLY A 240 15.00 -27.46 -7.56
N ASN A 241 13.91 -27.98 -7.06
CA ASN A 241 13.37 -29.28 -7.44
C ASN A 241 12.02 -29.00 -8.14
N VAL A 242 12.09 -28.82 -9.46
CA VAL A 242 10.95 -28.55 -10.32
C VAL A 242 10.90 -29.62 -11.37
N GLY A 243 10.01 -30.56 -11.22
CA GLY A 243 9.91 -31.72 -12.11
C GLY A 243 8.48 -32.24 -12.24
N GLY A 244 8.26 -32.97 -13.35
CA GLY A 244 6.95 -33.54 -13.68
C GLY A 244 6.12 -32.65 -14.63
N ALA A 245 5.05 -33.20 -15.16
CA ALA A 245 4.22 -32.54 -16.16
C ALA A 245 3.61 -31.24 -15.62
N GLY A 246 3.86 -30.13 -16.33
CA GLY A 246 3.32 -28.81 -15.98
C GLY A 246 4.00 -28.09 -14.81
N ALA A 247 4.98 -28.71 -14.14
CA ALA A 247 5.78 -28.06 -13.10
C ALA A 247 6.66 -26.99 -13.74
N ARG A 248 6.77 -25.82 -13.09
CA ARG A 248 7.63 -24.73 -13.55
C ARG A 248 7.95 -23.75 -12.44
N SER A 249 9.07 -23.06 -12.58
CA SER A 249 9.34 -21.84 -11.84
C SER A 249 9.94 -20.79 -12.77
N ASN A 250 9.46 -19.57 -12.67
CA ASN A 250 9.87 -18.50 -13.57
C ASN A 250 9.90 -17.14 -12.90
N TRP A 251 10.81 -16.30 -13.37
CA TRP A 251 10.73 -14.87 -13.16
C TRP A 251 9.86 -14.24 -14.26
N GLU A 252 8.98 -13.35 -13.85
CA GLU A 252 8.21 -12.53 -14.76
C GLU A 252 8.44 -11.05 -14.46
N VAL A 253 8.71 -10.30 -15.53
CA VAL A 253 8.93 -8.86 -15.46
C VAL A 253 7.81 -8.18 -16.24
N ARG A 254 6.94 -7.49 -15.54
CA ARG A 254 5.77 -6.80 -16.11
C ARG A 254 5.90 -5.31 -16.02
N CYS A 255 5.46 -4.61 -17.05
CA CYS A 255 5.25 -3.18 -17.00
C CYS A 255 3.90 -2.86 -16.37
N ILE A 256 3.89 -2.10 -15.29
CA ILE A 256 2.67 -1.52 -14.72
C ILE A 256 2.53 -0.11 -15.28
N ALA A 257 1.75 0.04 -16.33
CA ALA A 257 1.41 1.32 -16.94
C ALA A 257 -0.10 1.59 -16.81
N PRO A 258 -0.55 2.87 -16.80
CA PRO A 258 -1.99 3.18 -16.69
C PRO A 258 -2.84 2.51 -17.77
N GLU A 259 -2.29 2.31 -18.96
CA GLU A 259 -3.04 1.84 -20.13
C GLU A 259 -2.87 0.34 -20.43
N ALA A 260 -1.84 -0.34 -19.91
CA ALA A 260 -1.65 -1.77 -20.17
C ALA A 260 -0.65 -2.43 -19.20
N ASP A 261 -0.99 -3.62 -18.70
CA ASP A 261 -0.02 -4.56 -18.14
C ASP A 261 0.62 -5.31 -19.31
N ARG A 262 1.92 -5.18 -19.48
CA ARG A 262 2.66 -5.91 -20.49
C ARG A 262 3.73 -6.77 -19.83
N SER A 263 3.77 -8.04 -20.18
CA SER A 263 4.92 -8.88 -19.87
C SER A 263 6.11 -8.38 -20.67
N LEU A 264 7.17 -7.98 -19.99
CA LEU A 264 8.39 -7.53 -20.63
C LEU A 264 9.27 -8.73 -20.97
N ILE A 265 9.41 -9.65 -20.03
CA ILE A 265 10.12 -10.92 -20.15
C ILE A 265 9.46 -11.91 -19.19
N SER A 266 9.29 -13.13 -19.68
CA SER A 266 8.99 -14.29 -18.85
C SER A 266 10.11 -15.30 -19.05
N SER A 267 10.77 -15.72 -17.97
CA SER A 267 11.76 -16.79 -18.07
C SER A 267 11.06 -18.14 -17.91
N VAL A 268 11.48 -19.10 -18.70
CA VAL A 268 10.99 -20.46 -18.62
C VAL A 268 11.94 -21.24 -17.73
N ASP A 269 11.40 -21.94 -16.73
CA ASP A 269 12.11 -22.92 -15.86
C ASP A 269 13.49 -22.48 -15.38
N ILE A 270 13.47 -21.63 -14.35
CA ILE A 270 14.70 -21.05 -13.81
C ILE A 270 15.60 -22.12 -13.16
N PHE A 271 15.02 -23.14 -12.56
CA PHE A 271 15.72 -24.13 -11.76
C PHE A 271 15.38 -25.57 -12.17
N THR A 272 16.01 -26.00 -13.25
CA THR A 272 16.06 -27.42 -13.62
C THR A 272 17.36 -28.03 -13.12
N GLY A 273 17.36 -28.54 -11.88
CA GLY A 273 18.54 -29.20 -11.28
C GLY A 273 19.62 -28.22 -10.82
N GLY A 274 20.38 -28.60 -9.83
CA GLY A 274 21.63 -27.99 -9.34
C GLY A 274 21.56 -26.48 -9.01
N SER A 275 22.50 -26.02 -8.18
CA SER A 275 22.69 -24.58 -7.93
C SER A 275 23.35 -23.91 -9.13
N SER A 276 22.78 -22.80 -9.61
CA SER A 276 23.35 -22.01 -10.70
C SER A 276 23.11 -20.52 -10.55
N THR A 277 24.06 -19.72 -11.00
CA THR A 277 23.87 -18.29 -11.21
C THR A 277 23.41 -18.06 -12.64
N LYS A 278 22.34 -17.32 -12.84
CA LYS A 278 21.77 -17.04 -14.15
C LYS A 278 21.58 -15.54 -14.33
N SER A 279 21.48 -15.13 -15.58
CA SER A 279 21.18 -13.75 -15.98
C SER A 279 19.99 -13.73 -16.92
N LEU A 280 19.03 -12.87 -16.63
CA LEU A 280 17.86 -12.63 -17.48
C LEU A 280 17.90 -11.19 -17.97
N GLY A 281 18.19 -11.00 -19.27
CA GLY A 281 18.19 -9.69 -19.91
C GLY A 281 16.77 -9.25 -20.27
N PHE A 282 16.43 -7.98 -20.04
CA PHE A 282 15.18 -7.39 -20.48
C PHE A 282 15.33 -5.90 -20.80
N THR A 283 14.37 -5.34 -21.54
CA THR A 283 14.37 -3.92 -21.89
C THR A 283 13.13 -3.24 -21.32
N VAL A 284 13.36 -2.21 -20.50
CA VAL A 284 12.30 -1.33 -20.00
C VAL A 284 12.04 -0.26 -21.05
N PRO A 285 10.85 -0.19 -21.65
CA PRO A 285 10.52 0.85 -22.62
C PRO A 285 10.32 2.22 -21.95
N ALA A 286 10.44 3.30 -22.72
CA ALA A 286 10.35 4.66 -22.20
C ALA A 286 9.01 4.99 -21.54
N ASN A 287 7.94 4.34 -21.97
CA ASN A 287 6.58 4.50 -21.41
C ASN A 287 6.29 3.57 -20.23
N CYS A 288 7.30 2.88 -19.70
CA CYS A 288 7.16 1.96 -18.57
C CYS A 288 8.14 2.32 -17.44
N PRO A 289 7.83 3.31 -16.63
CA PRO A 289 8.73 3.72 -15.52
C PRO A 289 8.64 2.78 -14.31
N VAL A 290 7.64 1.91 -14.25
CA VAL A 290 7.37 1.01 -13.13
C VAL A 290 7.25 -0.42 -13.62
N VAL A 291 8.03 -1.28 -13.01
CA VAL A 291 8.13 -2.70 -13.32
C VAL A 291 7.71 -3.50 -12.10
N LEU A 292 6.88 -4.52 -12.29
CA LEU A 292 6.59 -5.54 -11.31
C LEU A 292 7.45 -6.77 -11.61
N LEU A 293 8.29 -7.13 -10.68
CA LEU A 293 9.09 -8.35 -10.71
C LEU A 293 8.38 -9.41 -9.88
N GLU A 294 8.12 -10.58 -10.48
CA GLU A 294 7.38 -11.68 -9.85
C GLU A 294 8.15 -12.98 -9.99
N LEU A 295 8.24 -13.73 -8.88
CA LEU A 295 8.65 -15.13 -8.86
C LEU A 295 7.41 -16.00 -8.79
N SER A 296 7.20 -16.83 -9.81
CA SER A 296 6.11 -17.80 -9.85
C SER A 296 6.63 -19.22 -9.71
N VAL A 297 5.91 -20.04 -8.94
CA VAL A 297 6.18 -21.47 -8.78
C VAL A 297 4.91 -22.25 -9.04
N ARG A 298 5.02 -23.37 -9.76
CA ARG A 298 3.90 -24.28 -10.03
C ARG A 298 4.32 -25.72 -9.79
N GLY A 299 3.52 -26.45 -9.01
CA GLY A 299 3.68 -27.89 -8.80
C GLY A 299 3.25 -28.71 -10.00
N SER A 300 3.66 -29.97 -10.03
CA SER A 300 3.33 -30.91 -11.11
C SER A 300 1.84 -31.24 -11.16
N LEU A 301 1.30 -31.34 -12.36
CA LEU A 301 -0.07 -31.81 -12.60
C LEU A 301 -0.22 -33.32 -12.36
N SER A 302 0.86 -34.09 -12.48
CA SER A 302 0.89 -35.55 -12.30
C SER A 302 1.27 -36.02 -10.90
N GLY A 303 1.38 -35.09 -9.94
CA GLY A 303 1.77 -35.34 -8.56
C GLY A 303 3.22 -34.91 -8.29
N GLY A 304 3.42 -34.26 -7.15
CA GLY A 304 4.70 -33.73 -6.68
C GLY A 304 4.68 -32.21 -6.53
N ALA A 305 5.13 -31.76 -5.37
CA ALA A 305 5.36 -30.36 -5.08
C ALA A 305 6.62 -29.87 -5.82
N SER A 306 6.64 -28.59 -6.16
CA SER A 306 7.83 -27.90 -6.65
C SER A 306 8.39 -27.00 -5.56
N GLN A 307 9.70 -26.92 -5.47
CA GLN A 307 10.43 -26.04 -4.53
C GLN A 307 11.57 -25.33 -5.23
N VAL A 308 11.77 -24.07 -4.88
CA VAL A 308 12.87 -23.24 -5.40
C VAL A 308 13.49 -22.44 -4.25
N ASP A 309 14.81 -22.44 -4.18
CA ASP A 309 15.58 -21.63 -3.24
C ASP A 309 16.29 -20.54 -4.05
N VAL A 310 15.93 -19.29 -3.83
CA VAL A 310 16.61 -18.12 -4.40
C VAL A 310 17.48 -17.50 -3.31
N THR A 311 18.78 -17.52 -3.52
CA THR A 311 19.77 -17.12 -2.51
C THR A 311 20.41 -15.78 -2.77
N ASP A 312 20.31 -15.28 -4.00
CA ASP A 312 20.89 -14.01 -4.40
C ASP A 312 20.11 -13.45 -5.58
N ILE A 313 19.82 -12.15 -5.54
CA ILE A 313 19.13 -11.44 -6.61
C ILE A 313 19.66 -10.02 -6.71
N GLN A 314 19.99 -9.58 -7.92
CA GLN A 314 20.51 -8.25 -8.21
C GLN A 314 20.04 -7.77 -9.57
N LEU A 315 19.90 -6.45 -9.71
CA LEU A 315 19.68 -5.77 -10.98
C LEU A 315 20.93 -5.00 -11.39
N ALA A 316 21.38 -5.23 -12.62
CA ALA A 316 22.45 -4.48 -13.24
C ALA A 316 21.96 -3.80 -14.52
N ARG A 317 22.46 -2.62 -14.84
CA ARG A 317 22.25 -2.03 -16.15
C ARG A 317 22.99 -2.87 -17.22
N GLY A 318 22.26 -3.23 -18.26
CA GLY A 318 22.88 -3.85 -19.43
C GLY A 318 23.78 -2.85 -20.15
N THR A 319 24.97 -3.29 -20.54
CA THR A 319 25.85 -2.50 -21.43
C THR A 319 25.20 -2.39 -22.81
N THR A 320 25.08 -1.17 -23.31
CA THR A 320 24.84 -0.95 -24.75
C THR A 320 26.12 -1.33 -25.49
N ASN A 321 26.12 -2.49 -26.15
CA ASN A 321 27.08 -2.71 -27.22
C ASN A 321 26.64 -1.91 -28.45
#